data_6511792563a2f9c5bc742117a648c52d
#
_entry.id   6511792563a2f9c5bc742117a648c52d
#
_cell.length_a   1.000
_cell.length_b   1.000
_cell.length_c   1.000
_cell.angle_alpha   90.00
_cell.angle_beta   90.00
_cell.angle_gamma   90.00
#
_symmetry.space_group_name_H-M   'P 1'
#
loop_
_entity.id
_entity.type
_entity.pdbx_description
1 polymer ?
#
loop_
_entity_poly.entity_id
_entity_poly.type
_entity_poly.pdbx_seq_one_letter_code
_entity_poly.pdbx_strand_id
1 'polypeptide(L)'
;VSVRALQLVRDPEIAAEISAHLVSLERLSEERGRRATGLPALDQLLGGGWPRAALSEISGRRSSGRTAVLRAALEAAISAGESTALVDVGGTLDARAVPMSMAAASTGPPLLWIRCDAGQALKAADLVVAAGGFGMIALDLCDARLRIPDAAWMRLRHAARAQGTTVLIASGARRVGAFAAAAVELGGAPAFDTEGRPLFARLDVRAQRLRNGRSQPQSSIDGKQQTCVSLAFTSRS
;
A
#
# COMPACT_ATOMS: atom_id res chain seq x y z
N VAL A 1 17.55 4.07 -5.90
CA VAL A 1 18.49 4.80 -6.79
C VAL A 1 18.33 4.19 -8.17
N SER A 2 17.98 5.03 -9.16
CA SER A 2 17.65 4.60 -10.51
C SER A 2 18.92 4.18 -11.28
N VAL A 3 18.83 3.16 -12.14
CA VAL A 3 19.89 2.76 -13.09
C VAL A 3 20.49 3.95 -13.86
N ARG A 4 19.71 5.02 -14.08
CA ARG A 4 20.19 6.26 -14.71
C ARG A 4 21.07 7.11 -13.77
N ALA A 5 20.92 7.01 -12.46
CA ALA A 5 21.82 7.64 -11.50
C ALA A 5 23.17 6.91 -11.45
N LEU A 6 23.17 5.59 -11.65
CA LEU A 6 24.39 4.80 -11.78
C LEU A 6 25.15 5.11 -13.08
N GLN A 7 24.48 5.51 -14.15
CA GLN A 7 25.12 5.95 -15.41
C GLN A 7 25.80 7.32 -15.29
N LEU A 8 25.49 8.10 -14.26
CA LEU A 8 26.16 9.38 -13.95
C LEU A 8 27.40 9.20 -13.06
N VAL A 9 27.56 8.04 -12.43
CA VAL A 9 28.76 7.69 -11.65
C VAL A 9 29.82 7.24 -12.65
N ARG A 10 30.81 8.11 -12.90
CA ARG A 10 31.89 7.84 -13.85
C ARG A 10 32.92 6.83 -13.33
N ASP A 11 32.95 6.62 -12.04
CA ASP A 11 33.85 5.68 -11.41
C ASP A 11 33.19 4.28 -11.33
N PRO A 12 33.75 3.26 -12.02
CA PRO A 12 33.18 1.93 -12.07
C PRO A 12 33.23 1.21 -10.72
N GLU A 13 34.18 1.52 -9.84
CA GLU A 13 34.26 0.93 -8.50
C GLU A 13 33.12 1.44 -7.61
N ILE A 14 32.86 2.76 -7.64
CA ILE A 14 31.76 3.37 -6.90
C ILE A 14 30.41 2.86 -7.45
N ALA A 15 30.29 2.70 -8.76
CA ALA A 15 29.07 2.16 -9.36
C ALA A 15 28.82 0.71 -8.94
N ALA A 16 29.85 -0.11 -8.87
CA ALA A 16 29.78 -1.49 -8.41
C ALA A 16 29.42 -1.59 -6.92
N GLU A 17 30.03 -0.75 -6.07
CA GLU A 17 29.75 -0.68 -4.64
C GLU A 17 28.31 -0.26 -4.36
N ILE A 18 27.81 0.78 -5.05
CA ILE A 18 26.41 1.20 -4.96
C ILE A 18 25.48 0.07 -5.43
N SER A 19 25.81 -0.62 -6.51
CA SER A 19 25.01 -1.74 -7.02
C SER A 19 24.97 -2.90 -6.02
N ALA A 20 26.09 -3.28 -5.44
CA ALA A 20 26.18 -4.31 -4.41
C ALA A 20 25.36 -3.93 -3.16
N HIS A 21 25.43 -2.67 -2.75
CA HIS A 21 24.65 -2.16 -1.63
C HIS A 21 23.14 -2.19 -1.89
N LEU A 22 22.72 -1.84 -3.10
CA LEU A 22 21.33 -1.93 -3.51
C LEU A 22 20.80 -3.37 -3.53
N VAL A 23 21.59 -4.31 -4.06
CA VAL A 23 21.25 -5.75 -4.04
C VAL A 23 21.18 -6.27 -2.61
N SER A 24 22.07 -5.84 -1.74
CA SER A 24 22.04 -6.17 -0.31
C SER A 24 20.79 -5.64 0.38
N LEU A 25 20.36 -4.41 0.07
CA LEU A 25 19.12 -3.83 0.60
C LEU A 25 17.87 -4.55 0.10
N GLU A 26 17.86 -5.01 -1.15
CA GLU A 26 16.76 -5.82 -1.69
C GLU A 26 16.69 -7.18 -1.00
N ARG A 27 17.81 -7.89 -0.83
CA ARG A 27 17.88 -9.15 -0.08
C ARG A 27 17.41 -9.00 1.37
N LEU A 28 17.87 -7.97 2.08
CA LEU A 28 17.41 -7.67 3.45
C LEU A 28 15.91 -7.37 3.52
N SER A 29 15.32 -6.84 2.45
CA SER A 29 13.87 -6.63 2.35
C SER A 29 13.13 -7.96 2.10
N GLU A 30 13.71 -8.88 1.34
CA GLU A 30 13.17 -10.21 1.09
C GLU A 30 13.25 -11.11 2.34
N GLU A 31 14.35 -11.06 3.09
CA GLU A 31 14.55 -11.79 4.33
C GLU A 31 13.54 -11.41 5.44
N ARG A 32 13.01 -10.19 5.41
CA ARG A 32 11.98 -9.72 6.35
C ARG A 32 10.60 -10.29 6.09
N GLY A 33 10.45 -11.00 4.98
CA GLY A 33 9.19 -11.62 4.61
C GLY A 33 8.16 -10.63 4.06
N ARG A 34 7.03 -11.18 3.73
CA ARG A 34 5.89 -10.45 3.16
C ARG A 34 4.65 -10.67 4.00
N ARG A 35 3.71 -9.79 3.83
CA ARG A 35 2.41 -9.81 4.50
C ARG A 35 1.33 -10.00 3.45
N ALA A 36 0.39 -10.91 3.70
CA ALA A 36 -0.76 -11.08 2.83
C ALA A 36 -1.52 -9.76 2.63
N THR A 37 -1.96 -9.52 1.41
CA THR A 37 -2.77 -8.35 1.07
C THR A 37 -4.24 -8.54 1.41
N GLY A 38 -4.66 -9.77 1.71
CA GLY A 38 -6.06 -10.17 1.81
C GLY A 38 -6.71 -10.47 0.46
N LEU A 39 -5.96 -10.36 -0.64
CA LEU A 39 -6.42 -10.56 -2.01
C LEU A 39 -5.41 -11.46 -2.75
N PRO A 40 -5.72 -12.75 -2.98
CA PRO A 40 -4.76 -13.71 -3.53
C PRO A 40 -4.14 -13.29 -4.86
N ALA A 41 -4.94 -12.67 -5.75
CA ALA A 41 -4.42 -12.18 -7.03
C ALA A 41 -3.42 -11.02 -6.86
N LEU A 42 -3.59 -10.19 -5.83
CA LEU A 42 -2.66 -9.12 -5.51
C LEU A 42 -1.40 -9.66 -4.83
N ASP A 43 -1.53 -10.72 -4.03
CA ASP A 43 -0.39 -11.43 -3.45
C ASP A 43 0.50 -12.02 -4.56
N GLN A 44 -0.10 -12.66 -5.56
CA GLN A 44 0.63 -13.17 -6.73
C GLN A 44 1.34 -12.05 -7.49
N LEU A 45 0.66 -10.95 -7.76
CA LEU A 45 1.23 -9.79 -8.45
C LEU A 45 2.44 -9.21 -7.70
N LEU A 46 2.37 -9.18 -6.37
CA LEU A 46 3.42 -8.64 -5.51
C LEU A 46 4.50 -9.66 -5.15
N GLY A 47 4.33 -10.92 -5.52
CA GLY A 47 5.26 -12.00 -5.16
C GLY A 47 5.20 -12.37 -3.68
N GLY A 48 3.97 -12.51 -3.15
CA GLY A 48 3.68 -12.91 -1.78
C GLY A 48 3.10 -11.84 -0.86
N GLY A 49 2.75 -10.66 -1.39
CA GLY A 49 2.08 -9.60 -0.65
C GLY A 49 2.92 -8.36 -0.35
N TRP A 50 2.50 -7.57 0.65
CA TRP A 50 3.18 -6.33 1.03
C TRP A 50 4.50 -6.61 1.74
N PRO A 51 5.61 -5.91 1.36
CA PRO A 51 6.87 -6.00 2.10
C PRO A 51 6.72 -5.57 3.56
N ARG A 52 7.27 -6.36 4.48
CA ARG A 52 7.32 -6.00 5.92
C ARG A 52 8.39 -4.94 6.17
N ALA A 53 8.22 -4.17 7.23
CA ALA A 53 9.18 -3.14 7.65
C ALA A 53 9.51 -2.13 6.54
N ALA A 54 8.51 -1.73 5.76
CA ALA A 54 8.69 -0.90 4.58
C ALA A 54 7.44 -0.05 4.28
N LEU A 55 7.62 0.96 3.43
CA LEU A 55 6.51 1.70 2.84
C LEU A 55 6.03 0.98 1.59
N SER A 56 4.72 0.89 1.43
CA SER A 56 4.05 0.42 0.21
C SER A 56 3.00 1.43 -0.23
N GLU A 57 2.75 1.54 -1.52
CA GLU A 57 1.85 2.55 -2.07
C GLU A 57 0.77 1.92 -2.94
N ILE A 58 -0.46 2.37 -2.71
CA ILE A 58 -1.60 2.13 -3.59
C ILE A 58 -2.02 3.47 -4.19
N SER A 59 -1.99 3.58 -5.50
CA SER A 59 -2.47 4.76 -6.22
C SER A 59 -3.62 4.40 -7.15
N GLY A 60 -4.51 5.35 -7.38
CA GLY A 60 -5.63 5.16 -8.29
C GLY A 60 -6.68 6.26 -8.13
N ARG A 61 -7.48 6.49 -9.15
CA ARG A 61 -8.56 7.49 -9.13
C ARG A 61 -9.67 7.09 -8.15
N ARG A 62 -10.62 8.00 -7.91
CA ARG A 62 -11.85 7.66 -7.18
C ARG A 62 -12.51 6.44 -7.82
N SER A 63 -13.12 5.59 -7.01
CA SER A 63 -13.77 4.34 -7.42
C SER A 63 -12.84 3.33 -8.11
N SER A 64 -11.52 3.45 -7.93
CA SER A 64 -10.55 2.45 -8.42
C SER A 64 -10.40 1.22 -7.54
N GLY A 65 -11.05 1.17 -6.38
CA GLY A 65 -10.92 0.08 -5.41
C GLY A 65 -9.85 0.30 -4.32
N ARG A 66 -9.22 1.48 -4.26
CA ARG A 66 -8.20 1.79 -3.24
C ARG A 66 -8.63 1.44 -1.82
N THR A 67 -9.80 1.93 -1.42
CA THR A 67 -10.37 1.71 -0.09
C THR A 67 -10.64 0.23 0.19
N ALA A 68 -11.10 -0.52 -0.82
CA ALA A 68 -11.34 -1.94 -0.68
C ALA A 68 -10.03 -2.73 -0.51
N VAL A 69 -9.00 -2.40 -1.27
CA VAL A 69 -7.67 -3.01 -1.12
C VAL A 69 -7.04 -2.66 0.24
N LEU A 70 -7.15 -1.39 0.67
CA LEU A 70 -6.65 -0.96 1.97
C LEU A 70 -7.37 -1.68 3.11
N ARG A 71 -8.70 -1.82 3.03
CA ARG A 71 -9.50 -2.58 3.99
C ARG A 71 -9.09 -4.04 4.03
N ALA A 72 -8.97 -4.70 2.87
CA ALA A 72 -8.56 -6.11 2.80
C ALA A 72 -7.18 -6.34 3.45
N ALA A 73 -6.24 -5.40 3.26
CA ALA A 73 -4.93 -5.47 3.87
C ALA A 73 -5.00 -5.34 5.41
N LEU A 74 -5.82 -4.43 5.93
CA LEU A 74 -6.05 -4.29 7.38
C LEU A 74 -6.72 -5.54 7.97
N GLU A 75 -7.75 -6.08 7.31
CA GLU A 75 -8.43 -7.31 7.69
C GLU A 75 -7.47 -8.50 7.76
N ALA A 76 -6.61 -8.65 6.74
CA ALA A 76 -5.62 -9.71 6.71
C ALA A 76 -4.60 -9.60 7.87
N ALA A 77 -4.16 -8.37 8.19
CA ALA A 77 -3.24 -8.14 9.30
C ALA A 77 -3.89 -8.45 10.66
N ILE A 78 -5.13 -8.02 10.88
CA ILE A 78 -5.90 -8.30 12.10
C ILE A 78 -6.14 -9.82 12.25
N SER A 79 -6.51 -10.48 11.15
CA SER A 79 -6.72 -11.95 11.14
C SER A 79 -5.43 -12.72 11.43
N ALA A 80 -4.27 -12.12 11.13
CA ALA A 80 -2.97 -12.66 11.50
C ALA A 80 -2.55 -12.34 12.95
N GLY A 81 -3.43 -11.74 13.75
CA GLY A 81 -3.17 -11.40 15.16
C GLY A 81 -2.33 -10.15 15.36
N GLU A 82 -2.24 -9.27 14.37
CA GLU A 82 -1.40 -8.07 14.44
C GLU A 82 -2.20 -6.82 14.79
N SER A 83 -1.66 -6.00 15.69
CA SER A 83 -2.20 -4.66 15.95
C SER A 83 -2.08 -3.79 14.71
N THR A 84 -3.13 -3.07 14.38
CA THR A 84 -3.19 -2.26 13.18
C THR A 84 -3.63 -0.83 13.50
N ALA A 85 -3.21 0.12 12.66
CA ALA A 85 -3.69 1.49 12.73
C ALA A 85 -4.14 1.98 11.35
N LEU A 86 -5.15 2.86 11.35
CA LEU A 86 -5.63 3.57 10.18
C LEU A 86 -5.60 5.07 10.45
N VAL A 87 -4.85 5.79 9.65
CA VAL A 87 -4.90 7.26 9.58
C VAL A 87 -5.77 7.63 8.38
N ASP A 88 -6.96 8.12 8.64
CA ASP A 88 -8.02 8.39 7.66
C ASP A 88 -8.21 9.89 7.47
N VAL A 89 -7.75 10.38 6.30
CA VAL A 89 -7.81 11.79 5.93
C VAL A 89 -9.10 12.11 5.22
N GLY A 90 -10.15 12.22 5.67
CA GLY A 90 -11.38 12.59 4.94
C GLY A 90 -12.56 11.70 5.25
N GLY A 91 -12.39 10.77 6.16
CA GLY A 91 -13.46 9.92 6.64
C GLY A 91 -14.09 9.07 5.53
N THR A 92 -13.26 8.58 4.62
CA THR A 92 -13.73 7.83 3.45
C THR A 92 -14.17 6.41 3.76
N LEU A 93 -13.71 5.87 4.89
CA LEU A 93 -14.17 4.60 5.40
C LEU A 93 -15.44 4.79 6.25
N ASP A 94 -16.52 4.11 5.86
CA ASP A 94 -17.70 4.02 6.71
C ASP A 94 -17.41 3.03 7.84
N ALA A 95 -17.58 3.48 9.09
CA ALA A 95 -17.41 2.62 10.26
C ALA A 95 -18.36 1.42 10.26
N ARG A 96 -19.53 1.55 9.61
CA ARG A 96 -20.49 0.45 9.45
C ARG A 96 -20.06 -0.59 8.43
N ALA A 97 -19.22 -0.20 7.47
CA ALA A 97 -18.65 -1.10 6.49
C ALA A 97 -17.38 -1.83 7.00
N VAL A 98 -16.88 -1.42 8.17
CA VAL A 98 -15.80 -2.14 8.87
C VAL A 98 -16.40 -3.38 9.52
N PRO A 99 -15.95 -4.59 9.16
CA PRO A 99 -16.49 -5.81 9.74
C PRO A 99 -16.43 -5.78 11.27
N MET A 100 -17.44 -6.36 11.91
CA MET A 100 -17.47 -6.51 13.38
C MET A 100 -16.20 -7.19 13.92
N SER A 101 -15.56 -8.04 13.11
CA SER A 101 -14.26 -8.65 13.42
C SER A 101 -13.12 -7.62 13.57
N MET A 102 -13.22 -6.47 12.91
CA MET A 102 -12.25 -5.37 13.06
C MET A 102 -12.64 -4.41 14.20
N ALA A 103 -13.95 -4.23 14.44
CA ALA A 103 -14.46 -3.27 15.43
C ALA A 103 -14.62 -3.88 16.83
N ALA A 104 -14.90 -5.18 16.89
CA ALA A 104 -15.25 -5.89 18.14
C ALA A 104 -14.35 -7.11 18.34
N ALA A 105 -13.06 -6.96 18.20
CA ALA A 105 -12.14 -7.99 18.64
C ALA A 105 -12.17 -8.05 20.16
N SER A 106 -13.20 -8.68 20.72
CA SER A 106 -13.18 -9.11 22.12
C SER A 106 -12.01 -10.08 22.42
N THR A 107 -11.32 -10.58 21.40
CA THR A 107 -10.22 -11.52 21.49
C THR A 107 -9.05 -11.26 20.54
N GLY A 108 -9.11 -10.23 19.67
CA GLY A 108 -8.07 -9.89 18.71
C GLY A 108 -7.43 -8.51 18.95
N PRO A 109 -6.30 -8.22 18.31
CA PRO A 109 -5.65 -6.92 18.45
C PRO A 109 -6.52 -5.79 17.88
N PRO A 110 -6.61 -4.65 18.58
CA PRO A 110 -7.49 -3.55 18.20
C PRO A 110 -7.02 -2.84 16.92
N LEU A 111 -7.98 -2.31 16.16
CA LEU A 111 -7.72 -1.31 15.14
C LEU A 111 -7.73 0.08 15.78
N LEU A 112 -6.60 0.77 15.77
CA LEU A 112 -6.53 2.19 16.10
C LEU A 112 -6.95 3.02 14.88
N TRP A 113 -8.11 3.67 14.96
CA TRP A 113 -8.60 4.52 13.87
C TRP A 113 -8.47 5.99 14.22
N ILE A 114 -7.64 6.71 13.48
CA ILE A 114 -7.33 8.13 13.66
C ILE A 114 -7.92 8.89 12.49
N ARG A 115 -8.88 9.77 12.77
CA ARG A 115 -9.40 10.72 11.79
C ARG A 115 -8.72 12.07 11.98
N CYS A 116 -8.18 12.62 10.93
CA CYS A 116 -7.47 13.88 10.98
C CYS A 116 -7.53 14.64 9.66
N ASP A 117 -7.19 15.93 9.72
CA ASP A 117 -7.02 16.73 8.53
C ASP A 117 -5.75 16.33 7.75
N ALA A 118 -5.75 16.66 6.46
CA ALA A 118 -4.64 16.35 5.58
C ALA A 118 -3.29 16.90 6.08
N GLY A 119 -3.27 18.08 6.68
CA GLY A 119 -2.05 18.69 7.25
C GLY A 119 -1.48 17.94 8.46
N GLN A 120 -2.30 17.14 9.13
CA GLN A 120 -1.92 16.38 10.33
C GLN A 120 -1.57 14.92 10.01
N ALA A 121 -1.91 14.45 8.82
CA ALA A 121 -1.83 13.04 8.45
C ALA A 121 -0.44 12.42 8.66
N LEU A 122 0.61 13.08 8.18
CA LEU A 122 1.97 12.59 8.34
C LEU A 122 2.46 12.64 9.78
N LYS A 123 2.08 13.68 10.53
CA LYS A 123 2.40 13.76 11.95
C LYS A 123 1.73 12.63 12.74
N ALA A 124 0.47 12.33 12.42
CA ALA A 124 -0.25 11.21 13.03
C ALA A 124 0.43 9.87 12.67
N ALA A 125 0.78 9.66 11.40
CA ALA A 125 1.49 8.46 10.97
C ALA A 125 2.87 8.32 11.65
N ASP A 126 3.67 9.39 11.73
CA ASP A 126 4.95 9.41 12.42
C ASP A 126 4.81 9.02 13.91
N LEU A 127 3.81 9.57 14.60
CA LEU A 127 3.55 9.28 16.01
C LEU A 127 3.15 7.81 16.23
N VAL A 128 2.28 7.27 15.36
CA VAL A 128 1.84 5.88 15.47
C VAL A 128 2.99 4.91 15.17
N VAL A 129 3.79 5.18 14.13
CA VAL A 129 4.97 4.36 13.85
C VAL A 129 5.97 4.42 15.00
N ALA A 130 6.23 5.63 15.53
CA ALA A 130 7.17 5.82 16.64
C ALA A 130 6.72 5.13 17.95
N ALA A 131 5.41 5.05 18.20
CA ALA A 131 4.86 4.33 19.35
C ALA A 131 5.18 2.84 19.30
N GLY A 132 5.38 2.27 18.11
CA GLY A 132 5.70 0.85 17.95
C GLY A 132 4.52 -0.09 18.24
N GLY A 133 4.77 -1.40 18.13
CA GLY A 133 3.77 -2.41 18.43
C GLY A 133 2.73 -2.67 17.34
N PHE A 134 2.75 -1.90 16.26
CA PHE A 134 1.85 -2.09 15.12
C PHE A 134 2.52 -2.92 14.04
N GLY A 135 1.87 -4.01 13.64
CA GLY A 135 2.31 -4.80 12.50
C GLY A 135 2.05 -4.08 11.19
N MET A 136 0.91 -3.35 11.10
CA MET A 136 0.51 -2.59 9.92
C MET A 136 -0.11 -1.25 10.27
N ILE A 137 0.27 -0.22 9.51
CA ILE A 137 -0.34 1.11 9.56
C ILE A 137 -0.79 1.46 8.14
N ALA A 138 -2.07 1.77 7.99
CA ALA A 138 -2.63 2.28 6.76
C ALA A 138 -2.77 3.80 6.85
N LEU A 139 -2.34 4.51 5.81
CA LEU A 139 -2.46 5.96 5.67
C LEU A 139 -3.29 6.26 4.42
N ASP A 140 -4.58 6.56 4.61
CA ASP A 140 -5.46 6.97 3.52
C ASP A 140 -5.42 8.49 3.36
N LEU A 141 -4.67 8.94 2.36
CA LEU A 141 -4.55 10.35 2.00
C LEU A 141 -5.69 10.81 1.09
N CYS A 142 -6.55 9.92 0.65
CA CYS A 142 -7.62 10.22 -0.30
C CYS A 142 -7.09 10.93 -1.57
N ASP A 143 -7.77 11.98 -1.95
CA ASP A 143 -7.37 12.87 -3.05
C ASP A 143 -6.78 14.20 -2.53
N ALA A 144 -6.35 14.24 -1.26
CA ALA A 144 -5.78 15.43 -0.66
C ALA A 144 -4.59 15.94 -1.44
N ARG A 145 -4.60 17.23 -1.79
CA ARG A 145 -3.49 17.89 -2.49
C ARG A 145 -2.40 18.29 -1.49
N LEU A 146 -1.66 17.29 -1.00
CA LEU A 146 -0.56 17.51 -0.07
C LEU A 146 0.76 17.57 -0.82
N ARG A 147 1.57 18.57 -0.53
CA ARG A 147 3.00 18.54 -0.84
C ARG A 147 3.73 17.90 0.34
N ILE A 148 4.22 16.69 0.12
CA ILE A 148 4.96 15.93 1.12
C ILE A 148 6.43 15.93 0.70
N PRO A 149 7.33 16.54 1.49
CA PRO A 149 8.75 16.54 1.21
C PRO A 149 9.35 15.13 1.24
N ASP A 150 10.35 14.86 0.41
CA ASP A 150 11.07 13.58 0.39
C ASP A 150 11.66 13.21 1.75
N ALA A 151 12.11 14.22 2.50
CA ALA A 151 12.62 14.02 3.87
C ALA A 151 11.57 13.40 4.82
N ALA A 152 10.28 13.70 4.63
CA ALA A 152 9.22 13.10 5.44
C ALA A 152 9.01 11.62 5.08
N TRP A 153 9.04 11.27 3.80
CA TRP A 153 9.00 9.87 3.37
C TRP A 153 10.21 9.08 3.84
N MET A 154 11.39 9.69 3.76
CA MET A 154 12.62 9.07 4.25
C MET A 154 12.53 8.78 5.74
N ARG A 155 12.10 9.75 6.56
CA ARG A 155 11.92 9.60 8.00
C ARG A 155 10.93 8.48 8.32
N LEU A 156 9.75 8.50 7.68
CA LEU A 156 8.72 7.48 7.88
C LEU A 156 9.22 6.09 7.49
N ARG A 157 9.98 5.97 6.38
CA ARG A 157 10.61 4.71 5.96
C ARG A 157 11.60 4.18 6.99
N HIS A 158 12.44 5.06 7.54
CA HIS A 158 13.40 4.66 8.57
C HIS A 158 12.69 4.19 9.85
N ALA A 159 11.66 4.92 10.27
CA ALA A 159 10.85 4.55 11.44
C ALA A 159 10.13 3.22 11.21
N ALA A 160 9.48 3.02 10.06
CA ALA A 160 8.81 1.77 9.70
C ALA A 160 9.78 0.58 9.72
N ARG A 161 11.01 0.81 9.20
CA ARG A 161 12.06 -0.21 9.21
C ARG A 161 12.52 -0.56 10.63
N ALA A 162 12.73 0.44 11.47
CA ALA A 162 13.18 0.25 12.86
C ALA A 162 12.14 -0.49 13.71
N GLN A 163 10.85 -0.22 13.49
CA GLN A 163 9.74 -0.82 14.24
C GLN A 163 9.23 -2.14 13.64
N GLY A 164 9.74 -2.57 12.48
CA GLY A 164 9.22 -3.76 11.81
C GLY A 164 7.83 -3.58 11.19
N THR A 165 7.33 -2.35 11.11
CA THR A 165 5.97 -2.01 10.71
C THR A 165 5.83 -1.89 9.18
N THR A 166 4.79 -2.47 8.61
CA THR A 166 4.39 -2.20 7.22
C THR A 166 3.53 -0.94 7.19
N VAL A 167 3.94 0.06 6.43
CA VAL A 167 3.12 1.27 6.22
C VAL A 167 2.56 1.26 4.80
N LEU A 168 1.24 1.17 4.68
CA LEU A 168 0.53 1.15 3.40
C LEU A 168 -0.13 2.51 3.16
N ILE A 169 0.31 3.21 2.12
CA ILE A 169 -0.17 4.53 1.77
C ILE A 169 -1.15 4.42 0.59
N ALA A 170 -2.36 4.95 0.73
CA ALA A 170 -3.36 5.01 -0.32
C ALA A 170 -3.60 6.46 -0.75
N SER A 171 -3.57 6.75 -2.04
CA SER A 171 -3.74 8.10 -2.56
C SER A 171 -4.29 8.14 -3.99
N GLY A 172 -4.84 9.30 -4.42
CA GLY A 172 -5.38 9.51 -5.77
C GLY A 172 -4.34 9.43 -6.88
N ALA A 173 -3.10 9.76 -6.55
CA ALA A 173 -1.98 9.74 -7.46
C ALA A 173 -0.72 9.28 -6.70
N ARG A 174 0.26 8.82 -7.44
CA ARG A 174 1.53 8.37 -6.88
C ARG A 174 2.25 9.49 -6.13
N ARG A 175 2.68 9.23 -4.87
CA ARG A 175 3.29 10.23 -3.97
C ARG A 175 4.57 9.75 -3.30
N VAL A 176 4.63 8.47 -2.93
CA VAL A 176 5.77 7.90 -2.19
C VAL A 176 6.99 7.69 -3.09
N GLY A 177 6.75 7.42 -4.37
CA GLY A 177 7.80 7.35 -5.38
C GLY A 177 8.86 6.28 -5.07
N ALA A 178 10.12 6.69 -5.05
CA ALA A 178 11.26 5.79 -4.83
C ALA A 178 11.39 5.28 -3.37
N PHE A 179 10.65 5.86 -2.44
CA PHE A 179 10.66 5.41 -1.04
C PHE A 179 9.79 4.19 -0.79
N ALA A 180 8.85 3.87 -1.71
CA ALA A 180 8.02 2.69 -1.63
C ALA A 180 8.77 1.44 -2.09
N ALA A 181 8.75 0.39 -1.26
CA ALA A 181 9.30 -0.93 -1.59
C ALA A 181 8.36 -1.71 -2.55
N ALA A 182 7.06 -1.44 -2.47
CA ALA A 182 6.08 -1.92 -3.42
C ALA A 182 5.11 -0.80 -3.78
N ALA A 183 4.73 -0.71 -5.04
CA ALA A 183 3.73 0.25 -5.50
C ALA A 183 2.78 -0.43 -6.48
N VAL A 184 1.49 -0.17 -6.29
CA VAL A 184 0.41 -0.69 -7.13
C VAL A 184 -0.42 0.47 -7.62
N GLU A 185 -0.66 0.50 -8.92
CA GLU A 185 -1.64 1.40 -9.52
C GLU A 185 -2.92 0.65 -9.80
N LEU A 186 -4.03 1.20 -9.34
CA LEU A 186 -5.35 0.62 -9.49
C LEU A 186 -6.16 1.40 -10.53
N GLY A 187 -6.71 0.67 -11.50
CA GLY A 187 -7.77 1.13 -12.38
C GLY A 187 -9.00 0.30 -12.12
N GLY A 188 -10.14 0.91 -11.83
CA GLY A 188 -11.38 0.19 -11.56
C GLY A 188 -12.49 0.57 -12.53
N ALA A 189 -13.35 -0.40 -12.82
CA ALA A 189 -14.62 -0.18 -13.49
C ALA A 189 -15.74 -0.87 -12.68
N PRO A 190 -16.80 -0.14 -12.30
CA PRO A 190 -17.93 -0.76 -11.64
C PRO A 190 -18.66 -1.69 -12.62
N ALA A 191 -19.01 -2.89 -12.16
CA ALA A 191 -19.91 -3.77 -12.86
C ALA A 191 -21.27 -3.77 -12.15
N PHE A 192 -22.32 -3.62 -12.92
CA PHE A 192 -23.69 -3.60 -12.43
C PHE A 192 -24.37 -4.90 -12.82
N ASP A 193 -25.21 -5.42 -11.92
CA ASP A 193 -26.11 -6.50 -12.26
C ASP A 193 -27.25 -5.92 -13.10
N THR A 194 -27.51 -6.54 -14.26
CA THR A 194 -28.52 -6.09 -15.21
C THR A 194 -29.84 -6.83 -15.07
N GLU A 195 -29.94 -7.85 -14.21
CA GLU A 195 -31.18 -8.58 -13.98
C GLU A 195 -32.07 -7.80 -12.99
N GLY A 196 -32.95 -6.96 -13.54
CA GLY A 196 -34.08 -6.33 -12.87
C GLY A 196 -33.87 -4.90 -12.38
N ARG A 197 -32.95 -4.62 -11.52
CA ARG A 197 -32.54 -3.26 -11.08
C ARG A 197 -31.03 -3.10 -11.21
N PRO A 198 -30.51 -1.96 -11.72
CA PRO A 198 -29.09 -1.76 -11.82
C PRO A 198 -28.50 -1.58 -10.40
N LEU A 199 -28.20 -2.69 -9.75
CA LEU A 199 -27.52 -2.70 -8.48
C LEU A 199 -26.02 -2.90 -8.73
N PHE A 200 -25.20 -2.16 -8.00
CA PHE A 200 -23.77 -2.33 -8.00
C PHE A 200 -23.43 -3.74 -7.50
N ALA A 201 -22.96 -4.60 -8.41
CA ALA A 201 -22.68 -6.00 -8.08
C ALA A 201 -21.23 -6.22 -7.68
N ARG A 202 -20.28 -5.62 -8.41
CA ARG A 202 -18.85 -5.81 -8.17
C ARG A 202 -18.03 -4.66 -8.71
N LEU A 203 -16.78 -4.55 -8.24
CA LEU A 203 -15.77 -3.67 -8.79
C LEU A 203 -14.66 -4.53 -9.40
N ASP A 204 -14.50 -4.44 -10.72
CA ASP A 204 -13.37 -5.07 -11.40
C ASP A 204 -12.16 -4.12 -11.31
N VAL A 205 -11.17 -4.50 -10.53
CA VAL A 205 -9.96 -3.72 -10.30
C VAL A 205 -8.82 -4.29 -11.12
N ARG A 206 -8.23 -3.47 -11.96
CA ARG A 206 -6.95 -3.76 -12.59
C ARG A 206 -5.84 -3.26 -11.68
N ALA A 207 -4.99 -4.16 -11.23
CA ALA A 207 -3.83 -3.82 -10.44
C ALA A 207 -2.57 -3.96 -11.29
N GLN A 208 -1.74 -2.95 -11.31
CA GLN A 208 -0.44 -2.96 -11.96
C GLN A 208 0.65 -2.70 -10.93
N ARG A 209 1.62 -3.61 -10.84
CA ARG A 209 2.82 -3.40 -10.03
C ARG A 209 3.73 -2.39 -10.72
N LEU A 210 4.10 -1.34 -9.99
CA LEU A 210 5.04 -0.33 -10.44
C LEU A 210 6.44 -0.68 -9.89
N ARG A 211 7.40 -0.90 -10.77
CA ARG A 211 8.79 -1.10 -10.37
C ARG A 211 9.46 0.24 -10.07
N ASN A 212 10.01 0.38 -8.87
CA ASN A 212 10.96 1.42 -8.40
C ASN A 212 10.94 2.76 -9.16
N GLY A 213 9.79 3.40 -9.22
CA GLY A 213 9.71 4.76 -9.72
C GLY A 213 9.65 4.93 -11.24
N ARG A 214 9.69 3.87 -12.02
CA ARG A 214 9.64 3.96 -13.48
C ARG A 214 8.75 2.88 -14.06
N SER A 215 7.81 3.29 -14.90
CA SER A 215 7.40 2.50 -16.04
C SER A 215 8.64 2.38 -16.94
N GLN A 216 9.36 1.27 -16.89
CA GLN A 216 10.29 0.97 -17.97
C GLN A 216 9.46 0.61 -19.19
N PRO A 217 9.69 1.28 -20.34
CA PRO A 217 9.30 0.69 -21.60
C PRO A 217 10.19 -0.53 -21.81
N GLN A 218 9.69 -1.71 -21.50
CA GLN A 218 10.30 -2.92 -22.05
C GLN A 218 9.97 -2.95 -23.54
N SER A 219 11.01 -2.81 -24.34
CA SER A 219 11.02 -3.35 -25.68
C SER A 219 10.68 -4.82 -25.61
N SER A 220 9.67 -5.19 -26.35
CA SER A 220 9.09 -6.50 -26.58
C SER A 220 7.98 -6.95 -25.64
N ILE A 221 6.78 -6.86 -26.19
CA ILE A 221 5.68 -7.81 -26.06
C ILE A 221 5.39 -8.26 -24.62
N ASP A 222 4.35 -7.64 -24.02
CA ASP A 222 3.59 -8.15 -22.87
C ASP A 222 4.25 -8.30 -21.48
N GLY A 223 5.10 -7.35 -21.09
CA GLY A 223 5.75 -7.38 -19.77
C GLY A 223 5.14 -6.54 -18.66
N LYS A 224 3.92 -6.02 -18.78
CA LYS A 224 3.20 -5.39 -17.65
C LYS A 224 2.57 -6.50 -16.83
N GLN A 225 3.13 -6.79 -15.66
CA GLN A 225 2.43 -7.63 -14.69
C GLN A 225 1.16 -6.89 -14.26
N GLN A 226 0.06 -7.20 -14.92
CA GLN A 226 -1.28 -6.75 -14.58
C GLN A 226 -2.07 -7.94 -14.08
N THR A 227 -2.86 -7.75 -13.06
CA THR A 227 -3.86 -8.72 -12.64
C THR A 227 -5.21 -8.05 -12.53
N CYS A 228 -6.25 -8.78 -12.83
CA CYS A 228 -7.63 -8.38 -12.54
C CYS A 228 -8.02 -8.98 -11.20
N VAL A 229 -8.45 -8.13 -10.29
CA VAL A 229 -9.00 -8.53 -8.99
C VAL A 229 -10.48 -8.16 -9.00
N SER A 230 -11.35 -9.14 -8.97
CA SER A 230 -12.79 -8.90 -8.78
C SER A 230 -13.06 -8.75 -7.28
N LEU A 231 -13.49 -7.57 -6.89
CA LEU A 231 -13.93 -7.28 -5.53
C LEU A 231 -15.45 -7.44 -5.50
N ALA A 232 -15.93 -8.59 -5.03
CA ALA A 232 -17.36 -8.82 -4.81
C ALA A 232 -17.80 -8.11 -3.52
N PHE A 233 -18.87 -7.35 -3.62
CA PHE A 233 -19.51 -6.73 -2.47
C PHE A 233 -20.74 -7.58 -2.13
N THR A 234 -20.66 -8.38 -1.10
CA THR A 234 -21.87 -9.01 -0.54
C THR A 234 -22.63 -7.96 0.26
N SER A 235 -23.75 -7.50 -0.26
CA SER A 235 -24.74 -6.83 0.58
C SER A 235 -25.27 -7.85 1.57
N ARG A 236 -24.91 -7.74 2.83
CA ARG A 236 -25.64 -8.46 3.88
C ARG A 236 -27.00 -7.78 4.02
N SER A 237 -28.04 -8.51 3.71
CA SER A 237 -29.44 -8.22 4.06
C SER A 237 -29.57 -8.02 5.56
#